data_90affe0554a41e57c9ea6de138f2dfb7
#
_entry.id   90affe0554a41e57c9ea6de138f2dfb7
#
_cell.length_a   1.000
_cell.length_b   1.000
_cell.length_c   1.000
_cell.angle_alpha   90.00
_cell.angle_beta   90.00
_cell.angle_gamma   90.00
#
_symmetry.space_group_name_H-M   'P 1'
#
loop_
_entity.id
_entity.type
_entity.pdbx_description
1 polymer ?
#
loop_
_entity_poly.entity_id
_entity_poly.type
_entity_poly.pdbx_seq_one_letter_code
_entity_poly.pdbx_strand_id
1 'polypeptide(L)'
;MSLPPWPEASVIYQAYPRSFHDSTGSGTGDLNGVTQRLDYIASLNVDAAGLAPFFPSPFADGGYEVADHCDVHPPLGTLDDFDHLVERAHATGLRVMIDQVFNHTSDESPRFHRAIRQDSDYVECYVWRNP
;
A
#
# COMPACT_ATOMS: atom_id res chain seq x y z
N MET A 1 13.57 -8.75 16.91
CA MET A 1 14.38 -9.80 16.24
C MET A 1 14.41 -9.47 14.76
N SER A 2 15.59 -9.38 14.16
CA SER A 2 15.70 -9.15 12.73
C SER A 2 15.37 -10.43 11.96
N LEU A 3 14.58 -10.31 10.90
CA LEU A 3 14.35 -11.42 9.98
C LEU A 3 15.65 -11.77 9.24
N PRO A 4 15.87 -13.04 8.87
CA PRO A 4 17.02 -13.44 8.05
C PRO A 4 16.99 -12.70 6.68
N PRO A 5 18.10 -12.71 5.92
CA PRO A 5 18.09 -12.17 4.55
C PRO A 5 16.98 -12.79 3.70
N TRP A 6 16.57 -12.08 2.64
CA TRP A 6 15.62 -12.62 1.67
C TRP A 6 16.17 -13.93 1.09
N PRO A 7 15.37 -15.01 1.02
CA PRO A 7 15.80 -16.22 0.33
C PRO A 7 15.95 -15.97 -1.17
N GLU A 8 16.78 -16.76 -1.84
CA GLU A 8 17.00 -16.67 -3.29
C GLU A 8 15.71 -16.89 -4.09
N ALA A 9 14.80 -17.73 -3.56
CA ALA A 9 13.44 -17.91 -4.08
C ALA A 9 12.45 -17.64 -2.95
N SER A 10 11.57 -16.67 -3.14
CA SER A 10 10.56 -16.28 -2.16
C SER A 10 9.16 -16.46 -2.73
N VAL A 11 8.25 -16.96 -1.89
CA VAL A 11 6.82 -16.99 -2.20
C VAL A 11 6.13 -15.85 -1.47
N ILE A 12 5.41 -15.01 -2.22
CA ILE A 12 4.72 -13.84 -1.70
C ILE A 12 3.23 -14.05 -1.84
N TYR A 13 2.51 -13.91 -0.73
CA TYR A 13 1.04 -13.88 -0.75
C TYR A 13 0.59 -12.43 -0.93
N GLN A 14 -0.06 -12.14 -2.05
CA GLN A 14 -0.60 -10.80 -2.29
C GLN A 14 -1.99 -10.68 -1.67
N ALA A 15 -2.16 -9.66 -0.82
CA ALA A 15 -3.43 -9.25 -0.27
C ALA A 15 -3.81 -7.88 -0.83
N TYR A 16 -5.07 -7.74 -1.27
CA TYR A 16 -5.68 -6.46 -1.60
C TYR A 16 -6.49 -6.01 -0.38
N PRO A 17 -5.99 -5.04 0.44
CA PRO A 17 -6.59 -4.73 1.73
C PRO A 17 -8.08 -4.43 1.65
N ARG A 18 -8.49 -3.67 0.62
CA ARG A 18 -9.88 -3.24 0.42
C ARG A 18 -10.89 -4.39 0.30
N SER A 19 -10.47 -5.56 -0.17
CA SER A 19 -11.35 -6.71 -0.41
C SER A 19 -10.99 -7.97 0.37
N PHE A 20 -9.93 -7.93 1.19
CA PHE A 20 -9.40 -9.13 1.83
C PHE A 20 -10.18 -9.53 3.09
N HIS A 21 -10.31 -8.62 4.04
CA HIS A 21 -11.08 -8.84 5.27
C HIS A 21 -11.50 -7.51 5.89
N ASP A 22 -12.77 -7.39 6.20
CA ASP A 22 -13.36 -6.23 6.86
C ASP A 22 -13.35 -6.43 8.38
N SER A 23 -12.55 -5.64 9.09
CA SER A 23 -12.45 -5.72 10.56
C SER A 23 -13.54 -4.91 11.29
N THR A 24 -14.22 -4.02 10.58
CA THR A 24 -15.14 -3.03 11.17
C THR A 24 -16.61 -3.28 10.86
N GLY A 25 -16.91 -4.13 9.88
CA GLY A 25 -18.27 -4.36 9.38
C GLY A 25 -18.75 -3.25 8.43
N SER A 26 -17.83 -2.48 7.85
CA SER A 26 -18.15 -1.37 6.94
C SER A 26 -18.58 -1.83 5.53
N GLY A 27 -18.33 -3.08 5.20
CA GLY A 27 -18.47 -3.63 3.84
C GLY A 27 -17.21 -3.49 2.99
N THR A 28 -16.15 -2.89 3.53
CA THR A 28 -14.85 -2.71 2.88
C THR A 28 -13.76 -3.28 3.77
N GLY A 29 -12.83 -4.07 3.20
CA GLY A 29 -11.67 -4.57 3.91
C GLY A 29 -10.71 -3.44 4.30
N ASP A 30 -9.82 -3.73 5.25
CA ASP A 30 -8.92 -2.75 5.84
C ASP A 30 -7.60 -3.39 6.30
N LEU A 31 -6.62 -2.56 6.73
CA LEU A 31 -5.32 -3.03 7.21
C LEU A 31 -5.43 -3.90 8.47
N ASN A 32 -6.34 -3.55 9.38
CA ASN A 32 -6.60 -4.37 10.57
C ASN A 32 -7.19 -5.74 10.20
N GLY A 33 -7.99 -5.79 9.15
CA GLY A 33 -8.48 -7.04 8.59
C GLY A 33 -7.35 -7.93 8.08
N VAL A 34 -6.38 -7.35 7.38
CA VAL A 34 -5.17 -8.10 6.98
C VAL A 34 -4.41 -8.57 8.21
N THR A 35 -4.22 -7.71 9.21
CA THR A 35 -3.54 -8.04 10.47
C THR A 35 -4.17 -9.23 11.18
N GLN A 36 -5.50 -9.29 11.24
CA GLN A 36 -6.24 -10.40 11.85
C GLN A 36 -6.06 -11.74 11.10
N ARG A 37 -5.62 -11.70 9.85
CA ARG A 37 -5.44 -12.90 9.00
C ARG A 37 -3.98 -13.25 8.73
N LEU A 38 -3.01 -12.61 9.38
CA LEU A 38 -1.60 -12.91 9.20
C LEU A 38 -1.23 -14.36 9.58
N ASP A 39 -1.85 -14.91 10.61
CA ASP A 39 -1.62 -16.31 10.99
C ASP A 39 -2.07 -17.27 9.88
N TYR A 40 -3.18 -16.96 9.18
CA TYR A 40 -3.61 -17.72 8.02
C TYR A 40 -2.58 -17.62 6.88
N ILE A 41 -2.12 -16.41 6.56
CA ILE A 41 -1.10 -16.19 5.51
C ILE A 41 0.18 -16.95 5.86
N ALA A 42 0.64 -16.89 7.10
CA ALA A 42 1.81 -17.60 7.56
C ALA A 42 1.64 -19.13 7.47
N SER A 43 0.43 -19.66 7.71
CA SER A 43 0.14 -21.09 7.60
C SER A 43 0.29 -21.65 6.19
N LEU A 44 0.33 -20.80 5.17
CA LEU A 44 0.54 -21.19 3.78
C LEU A 44 2.03 -21.42 3.44
N ASN A 45 2.93 -21.28 4.42
CA ASN A 45 4.39 -21.38 4.23
C ASN A 45 4.95 -20.41 3.18
N VAL A 46 4.42 -19.20 3.14
CA VAL A 46 4.93 -18.12 2.30
C VAL A 46 5.95 -17.28 3.08
N ASP A 47 6.82 -16.56 2.36
CA ASP A 47 7.90 -15.77 2.95
C ASP A 47 7.48 -14.33 3.27
N ALA A 48 6.49 -13.82 2.57
CA ALA A 48 6.03 -12.44 2.71
C ALA A 48 4.54 -12.27 2.42
N ALA A 49 3.96 -11.26 3.07
CA ALA A 49 2.69 -10.67 2.70
C ALA A 49 2.95 -9.45 1.82
N GLY A 50 2.47 -9.48 0.58
CA GLY A 50 2.49 -8.35 -0.36
C GLY A 50 1.15 -7.60 -0.27
N LEU A 51 1.20 -6.29 -0.07
CA LEU A 51 0.00 -5.45 0.00
C LEU A 51 -0.17 -4.67 -1.29
N ALA A 52 -1.32 -4.81 -1.96
CA ALA A 52 -1.73 -3.90 -3.01
C ALA A 52 -1.90 -2.48 -2.45
N PRO A 53 -1.87 -1.42 -3.30
CA PRO A 53 -1.82 -0.05 -2.81
C PRO A 53 -2.93 0.29 -1.82
N PHE A 54 -2.55 0.93 -0.72
CA PHE A 54 -3.43 1.37 0.36
C PHE A 54 -3.29 2.86 0.67
N PHE A 55 -2.56 3.59 -0.18
CA PHE A 55 -2.33 5.03 -0.04
C PHE A 55 -3.60 5.84 -0.33
N PRO A 56 -3.70 7.10 0.15
CA PRO A 56 -4.75 8.03 -0.27
C PRO A 56 -4.88 8.10 -1.79
N SER A 57 -6.09 7.88 -2.27
CA SER A 57 -6.42 7.76 -3.69
C SER A 57 -7.91 8.01 -3.87
N PRO A 58 -8.38 8.53 -5.03
CA PRO A 58 -9.79 8.54 -5.38
C PRO A 58 -10.37 7.14 -5.65
N PHE A 59 -9.51 6.10 -5.75
CA PHE A 59 -9.90 4.71 -6.02
C PHE A 59 -10.70 4.49 -7.31
N ALA A 60 -10.49 5.34 -8.32
CA ALA A 60 -11.04 5.14 -9.65
C ALA A 60 -10.34 3.99 -10.38
N ASP A 61 -9.03 3.80 -10.10
CA ASP A 61 -8.20 2.69 -10.59
C ASP A 61 -7.74 1.76 -9.44
N GLY A 62 -8.64 1.46 -8.51
CA GLY A 62 -8.39 0.49 -7.45
C GLY A 62 -7.28 0.87 -6.45
N GLY A 63 -6.86 2.13 -6.40
CA GLY A 63 -5.80 2.64 -5.53
C GLY A 63 -4.44 2.79 -6.23
N TYR A 64 -4.34 2.43 -7.51
CA TYR A 64 -3.10 2.57 -8.28
C TYR A 64 -2.86 4.01 -8.76
N GLU A 65 -3.82 4.90 -8.65
CA GLU A 65 -3.70 6.34 -8.82
C GLU A 65 -3.49 7.02 -7.46
N VAL A 66 -2.24 7.04 -7.01
CA VAL A 66 -1.88 7.52 -5.67
C VAL A 66 -1.87 9.05 -5.61
N ALA A 67 -2.61 9.62 -4.67
CA ALA A 67 -2.62 11.05 -4.39
C ALA A 67 -1.53 11.45 -3.40
N ASP A 68 -1.28 10.62 -2.38
CA ASP A 68 -0.24 10.82 -1.38
C ASP A 68 0.45 9.49 -1.05
N HIS A 69 1.78 9.43 -1.20
CA HIS A 69 2.57 8.24 -0.90
C HIS A 69 3.03 8.16 0.56
N CYS A 70 2.64 9.11 1.40
CA CYS A 70 3.12 9.23 2.77
C CYS A 70 2.06 8.94 3.83
N ASP A 71 0.87 8.49 3.42
CA ASP A 71 -0.24 8.23 4.34
C ASP A 71 -1.04 6.99 3.92
N VAL A 72 -1.99 6.59 4.73
CA VAL A 72 -2.95 5.51 4.49
C VAL A 72 -4.29 6.10 4.08
N HIS A 73 -4.95 5.51 3.09
CA HIS A 73 -6.32 5.89 2.71
C HIS A 73 -7.27 5.70 3.90
N PRO A 74 -7.96 6.76 4.38
CA PRO A 74 -8.70 6.73 5.64
C PRO A 74 -9.66 5.55 5.82
N PRO A 75 -10.43 5.11 4.80
CA PRO A 75 -11.27 3.92 4.94
C PRO A 75 -10.50 2.61 5.14
N LEU A 76 -9.21 2.55 4.81
CA LEU A 76 -8.38 1.36 4.97
C LEU A 76 -7.61 1.33 6.29
N GLY A 77 -7.54 2.44 7.02
CA GLY A 77 -6.85 2.53 8.30
C GLY A 77 -5.97 3.77 8.46
N THR A 78 -4.98 3.66 9.31
CA THR A 78 -4.03 4.71 9.67
C THR A 78 -2.59 4.21 9.54
N LEU A 79 -1.61 5.12 9.65
CA LEU A 79 -0.19 4.73 9.74
C LEU A 79 0.08 3.85 10.96
N ASP A 80 -0.56 4.10 12.09
CA ASP A 80 -0.43 3.25 13.29
C ASP A 80 -0.97 1.83 13.02
N ASP A 81 -2.05 1.69 12.26
CA ASP A 81 -2.55 0.37 11.83
C ASP A 81 -1.56 -0.34 10.93
N PHE A 82 -0.87 0.39 10.04
CA PHE A 82 0.16 -0.17 9.18
C PHE A 82 1.40 -0.61 10.00
N ASP A 83 1.86 0.21 10.94
CA ASP A 83 2.97 -0.14 11.83
C ASP A 83 2.64 -1.41 12.64
N HIS A 84 1.42 -1.49 13.18
CA HIS A 84 0.94 -2.67 13.89
C HIS A 84 0.91 -3.91 12.99
N LEU A 85 0.46 -3.77 11.75
CA LEU A 85 0.48 -4.86 10.76
C LEU A 85 1.90 -5.38 10.54
N VAL A 86 2.88 -4.48 10.35
CA VAL A 86 4.29 -4.85 10.14
C VAL A 86 4.85 -5.59 11.37
N GLU A 87 4.61 -5.08 12.57
CA GLU A 87 5.04 -5.73 13.82
C GLU A 87 4.46 -7.14 13.94
N ARG A 88 3.16 -7.29 13.69
CA ARG A 88 2.49 -8.59 13.75
C ARG A 88 2.97 -9.56 12.66
N ALA A 89 3.18 -9.08 11.44
CA ALA A 89 3.74 -9.90 10.36
C ALA A 89 5.12 -10.43 10.74
N HIS A 90 6.01 -9.57 11.22
CA HIS A 90 7.34 -9.97 11.67
C HIS A 90 7.29 -10.97 12.83
N ALA A 91 6.35 -10.83 13.76
CA ALA A 91 6.17 -11.78 14.87
C ALA A 91 5.72 -13.16 14.39
N THR A 92 5.05 -13.26 13.23
CA THR A 92 4.67 -14.56 12.61
C THR A 92 5.72 -15.07 11.61
N GLY A 93 6.86 -14.37 11.48
CA GLY A 93 7.94 -14.73 10.55
C GLY A 93 7.73 -14.26 9.11
N LEU A 94 6.66 -13.50 8.83
CA LEU A 94 6.38 -12.93 7.51
C LEU A 94 7.11 -11.62 7.31
N ARG A 95 7.66 -11.40 6.13
CA ARG A 95 8.05 -10.06 5.66
C ARG A 95 6.83 -9.33 5.12
N VAL A 96 6.93 -8.00 5.08
CA VAL A 96 5.93 -7.17 4.43
C VAL A 96 6.53 -6.54 3.18
N MET A 97 5.82 -6.62 2.08
CA MET A 97 6.12 -5.95 0.82
C MET A 97 4.92 -5.07 0.47
N ILE A 98 5.17 -3.83 0.09
CA ILE A 98 4.13 -2.92 -0.39
C ILE A 98 4.27 -2.70 -1.88
N ASP A 99 3.14 -2.64 -2.57
CA ASP A 99 3.07 -2.29 -3.98
C ASP A 99 3.17 -0.76 -4.12
N GLN A 100 4.32 -0.32 -4.62
CA GLN A 100 4.67 1.10 -4.70
C GLN A 100 4.54 1.59 -6.14
N VAL A 101 3.62 2.49 -6.40
CA VAL A 101 3.37 3.05 -7.73
C VAL A 101 4.29 4.24 -7.99
N PHE A 102 5.36 4.03 -8.76
CA PHE A 102 6.32 5.09 -9.11
C PHE A 102 6.11 5.68 -10.51
N ASN A 103 5.32 5.01 -11.36
CA ASN A 103 5.17 5.38 -12.77
C ASN A 103 4.36 6.67 -12.96
N HIS A 104 3.36 6.90 -12.14
CA HIS A 104 2.41 8.01 -12.25
C HIS A 104 1.84 8.38 -10.88
N THR A 105 1.09 9.46 -10.83
CA THR A 105 0.29 9.86 -9.67
C THR A 105 -1.17 10.04 -10.09
N SER A 106 -2.06 10.15 -9.09
CA SER A 106 -3.40 10.67 -9.30
C SER A 106 -3.36 12.12 -9.78
N ASP A 107 -4.36 12.52 -10.54
CA ASP A 107 -4.64 13.93 -10.84
C ASP A 107 -5.03 14.73 -9.59
N GLU A 108 -5.45 14.07 -8.51
CA GLU A 108 -5.66 14.69 -7.19
C GLU A 108 -4.37 14.91 -6.39
N SER A 109 -3.22 14.43 -6.90
CA SER A 109 -1.95 14.63 -6.20
C SER A 109 -1.58 16.10 -6.07
N PRO A 110 -1.22 16.60 -4.87
CA PRO A 110 -0.72 17.95 -4.69
C PRO A 110 0.49 18.29 -5.57
N ARG A 111 1.36 17.30 -5.86
CA ARG A 111 2.50 17.45 -6.78
C ARG A 111 2.04 17.75 -8.20
N PHE A 112 1.02 17.02 -8.68
CA PHE A 112 0.45 17.23 -10.00
C PHE A 112 -0.21 18.60 -10.11
N HIS A 113 -0.97 19.02 -9.10
CA HIS A 113 -1.59 20.35 -9.07
C HIS A 113 -0.54 21.49 -9.09
N ARG A 114 0.60 21.30 -8.40
CA ARG A 114 1.70 22.27 -8.46
C ARG A 114 2.38 22.27 -9.84
N ALA A 115 2.59 21.09 -10.42
CA ALA A 115 3.16 20.97 -11.75
C ALA A 115 2.33 21.66 -12.85
N ILE A 116 0.99 21.50 -12.82
CA ILE A 116 0.06 22.21 -13.73
C ILE A 116 0.20 23.74 -13.61
N ARG A 117 0.46 24.24 -12.40
CA ARG A 117 0.68 25.68 -12.14
C ARG A 117 2.08 26.15 -12.52
N GLN A 118 2.88 25.32 -13.20
CA GLN A 118 4.25 25.62 -13.63
C GLN A 118 5.21 25.90 -12.47
N ASP A 119 4.97 25.26 -11.32
CA ASP A 119 5.91 25.32 -10.19
C ASP A 119 7.23 24.63 -10.58
N SER A 120 8.34 25.38 -10.53
CA SER A 120 9.66 24.92 -10.99
C SER A 120 10.16 23.67 -10.28
N ASP A 121 9.72 23.41 -9.04
CA ASP A 121 10.14 22.26 -8.26
C ASP A 121 9.42 20.96 -8.69
N TYR A 122 8.31 21.10 -9.41
CA TYR A 122 7.42 19.97 -9.74
C TYR A 122 7.13 19.79 -11.22
N VAL A 123 7.29 20.83 -12.06
CA VAL A 123 6.98 20.75 -13.49
C VAL A 123 7.77 19.65 -14.20
N GLU A 124 9.03 19.47 -13.83
CA GLU A 124 9.91 18.44 -14.41
C GLU A 124 9.62 17.00 -13.89
N CYS A 125 8.72 16.86 -12.91
CA CYS A 125 8.30 15.55 -12.42
C CYS A 125 7.35 14.83 -13.38
N TYR A 126 6.82 15.53 -14.39
CA TYR A 126 5.82 15.02 -15.32
C TYR A 126 6.23 15.26 -16.77
N VAL A 127 5.79 14.36 -17.64
CA VAL A 127 6.01 14.49 -19.09
C VAL A 127 4.87 15.33 -19.68
N TRP A 128 5.23 16.44 -20.32
CA TRP A 128 4.30 17.36 -20.95
C TRP A 128 4.33 17.20 -22.47
N ARG A 129 3.17 17.35 -23.09
CA ARG A 129 3.03 17.33 -24.55
C ARG A 129 2.05 18.43 -24.98
N ASN A 130 2.42 19.15 -26.01
CA ASN A 130 1.49 20.08 -26.66
C ASN A 130 0.34 19.31 -27.31
N PRO A 131 -0.90 19.82 -27.25
CA PRO A 131 -2.06 19.20 -27.88
C PRO A 131 -1.93 19.09 -29.40
#